data_8d24cdb194284b1028acaa421f1a2e40
#
_entry.id   8d24cdb194284b1028acaa421f1a2e40
#
_cell.length_a   1.000
_cell.length_b   1.000
_cell.length_c   1.000
_cell.angle_alpha   90.00
_cell.angle_beta   90.00
_cell.angle_gamma   90.00
#
_symmetry.space_group_name_H-M   'P 1'
#
loop_
_entity.id
_entity.type
_entity.pdbx_description
1 polymer ?
#
loop_
_entity_poly.entity_id
_entity_poly.type
_entity_poly.pdbx_seq_one_letter_code
_entity_poly.pdbx_strand_id
1 'polypeptide(L)'
;MIYQLLTKNKGLISVLAKGIKSKKDYTSLKPFRELKISYIAKDKLSLLTYYEILDDYKNITNTFYLAGIYFNELIYKFVPQQEPSQNIFSLYKDHIIYMSKTSDSIDMVFFKFEILFLKEIGYEITLNNLNKNSIDLNKKYYYDYEVGFKEVQNKIDLKNSINGDDLVFYLNNKLFLIKNIKTFRVIIKNIFQRLSGGTKIKSYDLF
;
A
#
# COMPACT_ATOMS: atom_id res chain seq x y z
N MET A 1 5.85 -3.51 25.46
CA MET A 1 5.34 -3.85 24.11
C MET A 1 6.14 -3.07 23.09
N ILE A 2 6.46 -3.68 21.94
CA ILE A 2 7.19 -3.02 20.84
C ILE A 2 6.18 -2.62 19.78
N TYR A 3 6.31 -1.39 19.27
CA TYR A 3 5.50 -0.84 18.20
C TYR A 3 6.39 -0.43 17.03
N GLN A 4 5.85 -0.59 15.83
CA GLN A 4 6.38 -0.01 14.60
C GLN A 4 5.59 1.26 14.29
N LEU A 5 6.28 2.38 14.17
CA LEU A 5 5.66 3.67 13.90
C LEU A 5 6.20 4.24 12.59
N LEU A 6 5.30 4.55 11.65
CA LEU A 6 5.66 5.32 10.48
C LEU A 6 5.68 6.80 10.87
N THR A 7 6.82 7.46 10.71
CA THR A 7 7.00 8.86 11.08
C THR A 7 7.32 9.73 9.88
N LYS A 8 6.88 10.98 9.91
CA LYS A 8 7.09 11.93 8.82
C LYS A 8 8.58 12.21 8.56
N ASN A 9 9.38 12.33 9.63
CA ASN A 9 10.75 12.85 9.55
C ASN A 9 11.84 11.83 9.86
N LYS A 10 11.49 10.61 10.28
CA LYS A 10 12.45 9.57 10.67
C LYS A 10 12.12 8.21 10.03
N GLY A 11 11.16 8.18 9.09
CA GLY A 11 10.73 6.94 8.46
C GLY A 11 10.06 5.96 9.43
N LEU A 12 10.25 4.68 9.18
CA LEU A 12 9.75 3.61 10.02
C LEU A 12 10.69 3.39 11.19
N ILE A 13 10.18 3.51 12.43
CA ILE A 13 10.97 3.34 13.66
C ILE A 13 10.36 2.27 14.57
N SER A 14 11.23 1.53 15.25
CA SER A 14 10.82 0.58 16.30
C SER A 14 10.92 1.25 17.67
N VAL A 15 9.84 1.25 18.43
CA VAL A 15 9.82 1.84 19.78
C VAL A 15 9.33 0.85 20.83
N LEU A 16 10.02 0.83 21.97
CA LEU A 16 9.58 0.12 23.15
C LEU A 16 8.74 1.06 24.03
N ALA A 17 7.47 0.73 24.23
CA ALA A 17 6.61 1.39 25.21
C ALA A 17 6.69 0.61 26.53
N LYS A 18 7.52 1.09 27.47
CA LYS A 18 7.68 0.53 28.83
C LYS A 18 7.27 1.57 29.85
N GLY A 19 6.26 1.25 30.66
CA GLY A 19 5.88 2.11 31.79
C GLY A 19 5.25 3.47 31.40
N ILE A 20 4.83 3.64 30.15
CA ILE A 20 4.06 4.80 29.75
C ILE A 20 2.69 4.64 30.40
N LYS A 21 2.55 5.24 31.57
CA LYS A 21 1.26 5.40 32.25
C LYS A 21 0.48 6.48 31.51
N SER A 22 -0.17 6.13 30.42
CA SER A 22 -1.37 6.88 30.07
C SER A 22 -2.36 6.64 31.20
N LYS A 23 -2.81 7.71 31.84
CA LYS A 23 -3.71 7.64 33.01
C LYS A 23 -5.05 6.93 32.72
N LYS A 24 -5.31 6.47 31.50
CA LYS A 24 -6.58 5.87 31.12
C LYS A 24 -6.58 4.60 30.27
N ASP A 25 -5.53 4.26 29.46
CA ASP A 25 -5.68 3.05 28.63
C ASP A 25 -4.37 2.53 28.03
N TYR A 26 -4.02 1.28 28.31
CA TYR A 26 -3.13 0.46 27.47
C TYR A 26 -3.67 0.24 26.04
N THR A 27 -4.90 0.68 25.79
CA THR A 27 -5.60 0.58 24.51
C THR A 27 -5.32 1.75 23.56
N SER A 28 -4.50 2.72 23.95
CA SER A 28 -4.36 3.99 23.20
C SER A 28 -3.37 3.92 22.02
N LEU A 29 -2.41 2.99 22.02
CA LEU A 29 -1.52 2.76 20.89
C LEU A 29 -2.12 1.70 19.94
N LYS A 30 -3.23 2.06 19.30
CA LYS A 30 -3.91 1.24 18.28
C LYS A 30 -3.46 1.65 16.88
N PRO A 31 -3.57 0.75 15.88
CA PRO A 31 -3.40 1.13 14.48
C PRO A 31 -4.32 2.30 14.08
N PHE A 32 -3.92 3.01 13.05
CA PHE A 32 -4.70 4.08 12.41
C PHE A 32 -4.99 5.28 13.31
N ARG A 33 -4.03 5.60 14.19
CA ARG A 33 -4.02 6.83 14.97
C ARG A 33 -2.85 7.70 14.56
N GLU A 34 -3.12 8.99 14.39
CA GLU A 34 -2.05 9.96 14.29
C GLU A 34 -1.59 10.38 15.67
N LEU A 35 -0.30 10.30 15.90
CA LEU A 35 0.30 10.53 17.21
C LEU A 35 1.38 11.61 17.12
N LYS A 36 1.42 12.47 18.13
CA LYS A 36 2.63 13.22 18.49
C LYS A 36 3.39 12.41 19.52
N ILE A 37 4.67 12.16 19.26
CA ILE A 37 5.48 11.29 20.13
C ILE A 37 6.77 11.99 20.57
N SER A 38 7.28 11.60 21.76
CA SER A 38 8.65 11.83 22.17
C SER A 38 9.29 10.49 22.50
N TYR A 39 10.55 10.32 22.11
CA TYR A 39 11.27 9.09 22.38
C TYR A 39 12.78 9.33 22.53
N ILE A 40 13.44 8.47 23.26
CA ILE A 40 14.90 8.42 23.35
C ILE A 40 15.39 7.52 22.23
N ALA A 41 16.10 8.11 21.26
CA ALA A 41 16.64 7.38 20.12
C ALA A 41 17.71 6.38 20.54
N LYS A 42 17.63 5.17 19.98
CA LYS A 42 18.64 4.11 20.07
C LYS A 42 18.71 3.41 18.72
N ASP A 43 19.83 2.76 18.43
CA ASP A 43 20.11 2.18 17.10
C ASP A 43 18.96 1.32 16.53
N LYS A 44 18.53 0.29 17.26
CA LYS A 44 17.54 -0.65 16.75
C LYS A 44 16.16 -0.53 17.41
N LEU A 45 16.11 -0.07 18.65
CA LEU A 45 14.89 -0.06 19.46
C LEU A 45 14.88 1.16 20.37
N SER A 46 14.21 2.21 19.94
CA SER A 46 14.07 3.46 20.70
C SER A 46 13.12 3.29 21.89
N LEU A 47 13.23 4.14 22.91
CA LEU A 47 12.33 4.13 24.06
C LEU A 47 11.30 5.23 23.91
N LEU A 48 10.02 4.86 23.77
CA LEU A 48 8.90 5.80 23.75
C LEU A 48 8.70 6.39 25.15
N THR A 49 8.77 7.72 25.27
CA THR A 49 8.67 8.42 26.57
C THR A 49 7.35 9.17 26.73
N TYR A 50 6.77 9.60 25.61
CA TYR A 50 5.50 10.33 25.59
C TYR A 50 4.76 10.10 24.28
N TYR A 51 3.44 10.13 24.32
CA TYR A 51 2.58 10.24 23.14
C TYR A 51 1.29 11.00 23.46
N GLU A 52 0.76 11.64 22.42
CA GLU A 52 -0.52 12.33 22.41
C GLU A 52 -1.25 11.93 21.13
N ILE A 53 -2.54 11.61 21.24
CA ILE A 53 -3.37 11.28 20.06
C ILE A 53 -3.80 12.59 19.44
N LEU A 54 -3.36 12.84 18.20
CA LEU A 54 -3.75 14.00 17.41
C LEU A 54 -5.05 13.71 16.64
N ASP A 55 -5.19 12.49 16.10
CA ASP A 55 -6.39 12.05 15.40
C ASP A 55 -6.62 10.55 15.60
N ASP A 56 -7.88 10.15 15.61
CA ASP A 56 -8.33 8.77 15.82
C ASP A 56 -9.38 8.43 14.76
N TYR A 57 -8.98 7.75 13.70
CA TYR A 57 -9.82 7.39 12.55
C TYR A 57 -10.76 6.22 12.90
N LYS A 58 -11.70 6.45 13.83
CA LYS A 58 -12.61 5.43 14.40
C LYS A 58 -13.61 4.85 13.41
N ASN A 59 -13.90 5.57 12.32
CA ASN A 59 -14.97 5.21 11.38
C ASN A 59 -14.52 4.20 10.30
N ILE A 60 -13.32 3.63 10.45
CA ILE A 60 -12.87 2.59 9.54
C ILE A 60 -13.66 1.31 9.83
N THR A 61 -14.44 0.85 8.85
CA THR A 61 -15.24 -0.38 8.96
C THR A 61 -14.34 -1.63 9.07
N ASN A 62 -14.89 -2.77 9.51
CA ASN A 62 -14.13 -4.00 9.68
C ASN A 62 -13.35 -4.40 8.42
N THR A 63 -13.97 -4.30 7.23
CA THR A 63 -13.32 -4.62 5.96
C THR A 63 -12.16 -3.67 5.65
N PHE A 64 -12.37 -2.37 5.83
CA PHE A 64 -11.30 -1.38 5.64
C PHE A 64 -10.23 -1.44 6.73
N TYR A 65 -10.60 -1.89 7.94
CA TYR A 65 -9.62 -2.14 8.98
C TYR A 65 -8.60 -3.21 8.55
N LEU A 66 -9.08 -4.31 7.96
CA LEU A 66 -8.19 -5.35 7.42
C LEU A 66 -7.34 -4.83 6.25
N ALA A 67 -7.91 -3.96 5.40
CA ALA A 67 -7.12 -3.29 4.35
C ALA A 67 -5.98 -2.45 4.93
N GLY A 68 -6.24 -1.70 5.99
CA GLY A 68 -5.19 -0.94 6.68
C GLY A 68 -4.11 -1.83 7.31
N ILE A 69 -4.47 -3.00 7.84
CA ILE A 69 -3.49 -4.00 8.33
C ILE A 69 -2.60 -4.49 7.18
N TYR A 70 -3.18 -4.72 6.01
CA TYR A 70 -2.41 -5.06 4.81
C TYR A 70 -1.44 -3.93 4.40
N PHE A 71 -1.90 -2.67 4.42
CA PHE A 71 -1.02 -1.53 4.13
C PHE A 71 0.13 -1.42 5.14
N ASN A 72 -0.14 -1.67 6.42
CA ASN A 72 0.90 -1.73 7.44
C ASN A 72 1.95 -2.82 7.14
N GLU A 73 1.52 -3.99 6.68
CA GLU A 73 2.45 -5.06 6.31
C GLU A 73 3.29 -4.68 5.09
N LEU A 74 2.72 -4.05 4.06
CA LEU A 74 3.47 -3.56 2.90
C LEU A 74 4.52 -2.53 3.34
N ILE A 75 4.13 -1.54 4.13
CA ILE A 75 5.06 -0.53 4.66
C ILE A 75 6.19 -1.20 5.45
N TYR A 76 5.85 -2.12 6.36
CA TYR A 76 6.84 -2.81 7.19
C TYR A 76 7.84 -3.64 6.36
N LYS A 77 7.40 -4.24 5.25
CA LYS A 77 8.24 -5.07 4.39
C LYS A 77 9.12 -4.29 3.43
N PHE A 78 8.60 -3.19 2.88
CA PHE A 78 9.23 -2.52 1.74
C PHE A 78 9.82 -1.15 2.06
N VAL A 79 9.47 -0.56 3.21
CA VAL A 79 10.06 0.73 3.62
C VAL A 79 11.25 0.47 4.53
N PRO A 80 12.44 0.97 4.18
CA PRO A 80 13.61 0.84 5.03
C PRO A 80 13.42 1.48 6.40
N GLN A 81 14.04 0.87 7.42
CA GLN A 81 14.02 1.40 8.78
C GLN A 81 14.85 2.69 8.85
N GLN A 82 14.33 3.70 9.54
CA GLN A 82 15.00 4.98 9.81
C GLN A 82 15.33 5.81 8.57
N GLU A 83 14.74 5.49 7.42
CA GLU A 83 14.83 6.31 6.21
C GLU A 83 13.55 7.12 6.03
N PRO A 84 13.62 8.46 6.17
CA PRO A 84 12.43 9.29 6.06
C PRO A 84 11.92 9.35 4.61
N SER A 85 10.63 9.11 4.44
CA SER A 85 9.91 9.36 3.20
C SER A 85 8.62 10.11 3.50
N GLN A 86 8.62 11.40 3.22
CA GLN A 86 7.42 12.23 3.42
C GLN A 86 6.29 11.81 2.48
N ASN A 87 6.61 11.33 1.27
CA ASN A 87 5.63 10.87 0.32
C ASN A 87 4.92 9.61 0.83
N ILE A 88 5.66 8.62 1.32
CA ILE A 88 5.06 7.39 1.89
C ILE A 88 4.22 7.72 3.14
N PHE A 89 4.70 8.64 4.00
CA PHE A 89 3.92 9.06 5.16
C PHE A 89 2.61 9.73 4.74
N SER A 90 2.65 10.65 3.78
CA SER A 90 1.47 11.34 3.27
C SER A 90 0.52 10.38 2.57
N LEU A 91 1.05 9.52 1.69
CA LEU A 91 0.28 8.48 1.00
C LEU A 91 -0.50 7.60 2.00
N TYR A 92 0.19 7.11 3.04
CA TYR A 92 -0.44 6.29 4.07
C TYR A 92 -1.52 7.06 4.83
N LYS A 93 -1.21 8.27 5.33
CA LYS A 93 -2.16 9.11 6.04
C LYS A 93 -3.40 9.42 5.21
N ASP A 94 -3.21 9.81 3.95
CA ASP A 94 -4.32 10.16 3.06
C ASP A 94 -5.23 8.95 2.78
N HIS A 95 -4.65 7.74 2.70
CA HIS A 95 -5.43 6.51 2.52
C HIS A 95 -6.18 6.09 3.78
N ILE A 96 -5.63 6.32 4.98
CA ILE A 96 -6.36 6.11 6.24
C ILE A 96 -7.56 7.07 6.31
N ILE A 97 -7.36 8.34 5.98
CA ILE A 97 -8.44 9.34 5.91
C ILE A 97 -9.47 8.94 4.84
N TYR A 98 -9.01 8.53 3.66
CA TYR A 98 -9.89 8.08 2.58
C TYR A 98 -10.76 6.89 3.01
N MET A 99 -10.18 5.85 3.62
CA MET A 99 -10.92 4.70 4.12
C MET A 99 -11.98 5.05 5.19
N SER A 100 -11.77 6.10 5.96
CA SER A 100 -12.74 6.54 6.97
C SER A 100 -13.98 7.25 6.40
N LYS A 101 -13.96 7.60 5.10
CA LYS A 101 -14.98 8.45 4.45
C LYS A 101 -15.54 7.87 3.16
N THR A 102 -14.86 6.89 2.55
CA THR A 102 -15.21 6.38 1.23
C THR A 102 -16.36 5.37 1.26
N SER A 103 -17.12 5.34 0.17
CA SER A 103 -18.07 4.29 -0.20
C SER A 103 -17.56 3.40 -1.34
N ASP A 104 -16.32 3.60 -1.79
CA ASP A 104 -15.73 2.78 -2.84
C ASP A 104 -15.63 1.30 -2.44
N SER A 105 -15.56 0.43 -3.44
CA SER A 105 -15.32 -0.99 -3.19
C SER A 105 -13.95 -1.23 -2.56
N ILE A 106 -13.83 -2.30 -1.79
CA ILE A 106 -12.56 -2.67 -1.17
C ILE A 106 -11.45 -2.90 -2.20
N ASP A 107 -11.79 -3.45 -3.38
CA ASP A 107 -10.83 -3.64 -4.47
C ASP A 107 -10.29 -2.30 -5.00
N MET A 108 -11.12 -1.25 -5.07
CA MET A 108 -10.69 0.09 -5.45
C MET A 108 -9.77 0.71 -4.39
N VAL A 109 -10.08 0.53 -3.11
CA VAL A 109 -9.26 1.01 -1.99
C VAL A 109 -7.86 0.39 -2.03
N PHE A 110 -7.79 -0.94 -2.21
CA PHE A 110 -6.51 -1.63 -2.38
C PHE A 110 -5.74 -1.12 -3.59
N PHE A 111 -6.41 -1.09 -4.73
CA PHE A 111 -5.79 -0.76 -6.01
C PHE A 111 -5.16 0.65 -6.01
N LYS A 112 -5.87 1.64 -5.48
CA LYS A 112 -5.36 3.01 -5.36
C LYS A 112 -4.11 3.07 -4.49
N PHE A 113 -4.12 2.40 -3.33
CA PHE A 113 -2.95 2.37 -2.46
C PHE A 113 -1.78 1.62 -3.10
N GLU A 114 -2.04 0.41 -3.60
CA GLU A 114 -1.03 -0.50 -4.15
C GLU A 114 -0.24 0.17 -5.28
N ILE A 115 -0.93 0.82 -6.22
CA ILE A 115 -0.28 1.51 -7.36
C ILE A 115 0.59 2.67 -6.90
N LEU A 116 0.06 3.53 -6.04
CA LEU A 116 0.81 4.67 -5.56
C LEU A 116 1.99 4.24 -4.68
N PHE A 117 1.80 3.21 -3.86
CA PHE A 117 2.87 2.68 -3.02
C PHE A 117 3.98 2.03 -3.84
N LEU A 118 3.65 1.25 -4.89
CA LEU A 118 4.65 0.71 -5.81
C LEU A 118 5.51 1.82 -6.43
N LYS A 119 4.87 2.91 -6.88
CA LYS A 119 5.58 4.07 -7.43
C LYS A 119 6.52 4.70 -6.40
N GLU A 120 6.07 4.89 -5.16
CA GLU A 120 6.88 5.49 -4.09
C GLU A 120 8.08 4.63 -3.67
N ILE A 121 7.99 3.30 -3.78
CA ILE A 121 9.13 2.41 -3.56
C ILE A 121 9.99 2.20 -4.82
N GLY A 122 9.77 3.02 -5.86
CA GLY A 122 10.58 3.01 -7.09
C GLY A 122 10.19 1.97 -8.12
N TYR A 123 8.99 1.37 -8.00
CA TYR A 123 8.54 0.31 -8.91
C TYR A 123 7.26 0.73 -9.65
N GLU A 124 7.42 1.39 -10.77
CA GLU A 124 6.29 1.80 -11.60
C GLU A 124 5.89 0.69 -12.60
N ILE A 125 4.59 0.39 -12.68
CA ILE A 125 4.07 -0.52 -13.69
C ILE A 125 4.07 0.21 -15.03
N THR A 126 4.99 -0.15 -15.90
CA THR A 126 5.28 0.57 -17.14
C THR A 126 4.81 -0.18 -18.39
N LEU A 127 4.72 0.56 -19.49
CA LEU A 127 4.48 0.00 -20.82
C LEU A 127 5.74 -0.57 -21.46
N ASN A 128 6.90 -0.11 -21.02
CA ASN A 128 8.24 -0.36 -21.60
C ASN A 128 8.28 -0.30 -23.14
N ASN A 129 7.87 -1.37 -23.82
CA ASN A 129 7.96 -1.48 -25.29
C ASN A 129 6.65 -1.16 -26.02
N LEU A 130 5.55 -0.89 -25.30
CA LEU A 130 4.30 -0.46 -25.93
C LEU A 130 4.22 1.07 -26.00
N ASN A 131 4.01 1.57 -27.22
CA ASN A 131 3.66 2.97 -27.36
C ASN A 131 2.21 3.18 -26.87
N LYS A 132 1.99 4.13 -25.98
CA LYS A 132 0.66 4.48 -25.46
C LYS A 132 -0.37 4.71 -26.55
N ASN A 133 0.06 5.30 -27.67
CA ASN A 133 -0.80 5.62 -28.81
C ASN A 133 -1.13 4.41 -29.71
N SER A 134 -0.43 3.27 -29.50
CA SER A 134 -0.64 2.05 -30.29
C SER A 134 -1.47 0.99 -29.58
N ILE A 135 -2.05 1.32 -28.40
CA ILE A 135 -2.89 0.38 -27.66
C ILE A 135 -4.26 0.29 -28.34
N ASP A 136 -4.58 -0.91 -28.84
CA ASP A 136 -5.90 -1.21 -29.40
C ASP A 136 -6.87 -1.54 -28.25
N LEU A 137 -7.98 -0.77 -28.18
CA LEU A 137 -8.98 -0.90 -27.12
C LEU A 137 -9.70 -2.25 -27.13
N ASN A 138 -9.74 -2.92 -28.30
CA ASN A 138 -10.43 -4.20 -28.49
C ASN A 138 -9.54 -5.41 -28.24
N LYS A 139 -8.25 -5.18 -28.02
CA LYS A 139 -7.28 -6.23 -27.73
C LYS A 139 -7.09 -6.43 -26.24
N LYS A 140 -6.41 -7.53 -25.90
CA LYS A 140 -6.02 -7.88 -24.52
C LYS A 140 -4.53 -7.81 -24.36
N TYR A 141 -4.09 -7.43 -23.15
CA TYR A 141 -2.71 -7.25 -22.78
C TYR A 141 -2.41 -8.01 -21.49
N TYR A 142 -1.27 -8.67 -21.43
CA TYR A 142 -0.77 -9.29 -20.20
C TYR A 142 0.50 -8.57 -19.74
N TYR A 143 0.81 -8.69 -18.48
CA TYR A 143 1.99 -8.07 -17.86
C TYR A 143 3.14 -9.08 -17.80
N ASP A 144 4.19 -8.82 -18.57
CA ASP A 144 5.47 -9.51 -18.47
C ASP A 144 6.35 -8.75 -17.48
N TYR A 145 6.83 -9.43 -16.44
CA TYR A 145 7.54 -8.80 -15.34
C TYR A 145 8.94 -8.28 -15.69
N GLU A 146 9.48 -8.67 -16.84
CA GLU A 146 10.79 -8.22 -17.35
C GLU A 146 10.64 -7.07 -18.36
N VAL A 147 9.55 -7.08 -19.11
CA VAL A 147 9.39 -6.23 -20.29
C VAL A 147 8.21 -5.25 -20.17
N GLY A 148 7.30 -5.44 -19.22
CA GLY A 148 6.07 -4.65 -19.08
C GLY A 148 4.90 -5.24 -19.87
N PHE A 149 3.89 -4.42 -20.21
CA PHE A 149 2.71 -4.92 -20.93
C PHE A 149 3.02 -5.34 -22.36
N LYS A 150 2.43 -6.48 -22.75
CA LYS A 150 2.47 -7.07 -24.10
C LYS A 150 1.08 -7.43 -24.57
N GLU A 151 0.84 -7.33 -25.90
CA GLU A 151 -0.39 -7.83 -26.52
C GLU A 151 -0.46 -9.36 -26.38
N VAL A 152 -1.64 -9.87 -26.05
CA VAL A 152 -1.90 -11.32 -25.97
C VAL A 152 -1.89 -11.93 -27.35
N GLN A 153 -0.99 -12.87 -27.56
CA GLN A 153 -0.90 -13.64 -28.82
C GLN A 153 -1.36 -15.09 -28.64
N ASN A 154 -1.33 -15.62 -27.42
CA ASN A 154 -1.59 -17.02 -27.11
C ASN A 154 -2.71 -17.19 -26.07
N LYS A 155 -3.39 -18.35 -26.07
CA LYS A 155 -4.44 -18.66 -25.08
C LYS A 155 -3.94 -18.68 -23.62
N ILE A 156 -2.66 -18.97 -23.39
CA ILE A 156 -2.06 -19.05 -22.06
C ILE A 156 -2.02 -17.67 -21.40
N ASP A 157 -1.76 -16.63 -22.16
CA ASP A 157 -1.63 -15.26 -21.70
C ASP A 157 -2.99 -14.60 -21.35
N LEU A 158 -4.10 -15.25 -21.75
CA LEU A 158 -5.45 -14.74 -21.49
C LEU A 158 -5.84 -14.75 -20.01
N LYS A 159 -5.28 -15.66 -19.22
CA LYS A 159 -5.75 -15.90 -17.83
C LYS A 159 -5.62 -14.66 -16.91
N ASN A 160 -4.58 -13.85 -17.12
CA ASN A 160 -4.31 -12.65 -16.33
C ASN A 160 -4.18 -11.41 -17.24
N SER A 161 -4.94 -11.38 -18.32
CA SER A 161 -4.93 -10.27 -19.27
C SER A 161 -5.94 -9.20 -18.89
N ILE A 162 -5.64 -7.97 -19.23
CA ILE A 162 -6.52 -6.81 -19.12
C ILE A 162 -6.95 -6.34 -20.52
N ASN A 163 -8.09 -5.70 -20.59
CA ASN A 163 -8.57 -5.13 -21.85
C ASN A 163 -7.80 -3.84 -22.17
N GLY A 164 -7.67 -3.52 -23.45
CA GLY A 164 -6.98 -2.32 -23.90
C GLY A 164 -7.60 -1.03 -23.36
N ASP A 165 -8.94 -0.96 -23.22
CA ASP A 165 -9.61 0.18 -22.62
C ASP A 165 -9.21 0.37 -21.14
N ASP A 166 -9.18 -0.70 -20.35
CA ASP A 166 -8.73 -0.65 -18.95
C ASP A 166 -7.25 -0.22 -18.86
N LEU A 167 -6.39 -0.70 -19.78
CA LEU A 167 -4.99 -0.30 -19.84
C LEU A 167 -4.84 1.20 -20.15
N VAL A 168 -5.62 1.71 -21.12
CA VAL A 168 -5.62 3.13 -21.44
C VAL A 168 -6.14 3.99 -20.29
N PHE A 169 -7.16 3.54 -19.56
CA PHE A 169 -7.63 4.24 -18.36
C PHE A 169 -6.56 4.29 -17.27
N TYR A 170 -5.87 3.18 -17.03
CA TYR A 170 -4.74 3.13 -16.11
C TYR A 170 -3.66 4.16 -16.46
N LEU A 171 -3.21 4.17 -17.72
CA LEU A 171 -2.14 5.05 -18.20
C LEU A 171 -2.50 6.55 -18.20
N ASN A 172 -3.79 6.84 -18.26
CA ASN A 172 -4.31 8.21 -18.17
C ASN A 172 -4.72 8.61 -16.75
N ASN A 173 -4.37 7.78 -15.76
CA ASN A 173 -4.73 7.98 -14.35
C ASN A 173 -6.25 8.10 -14.09
N LYS A 174 -7.05 7.46 -14.95
CA LYS A 174 -8.52 7.41 -14.84
C LYS A 174 -8.96 6.12 -14.15
N LEU A 175 -8.41 5.86 -12.95
CA LEU A 175 -8.55 4.59 -12.25
C LEU A 175 -10.00 4.19 -11.98
N PHE A 176 -10.89 5.16 -11.79
CA PHE A 176 -12.34 4.94 -11.55
C PHE A 176 -13.10 4.41 -12.78
N LEU A 177 -12.51 4.48 -13.99
CA LEU A 177 -13.09 3.92 -15.20
C LEU A 177 -12.70 2.47 -15.48
N ILE A 178 -11.70 1.95 -14.75
CA ILE A 178 -11.23 0.58 -14.92
C ILE A 178 -12.31 -0.41 -14.47
N LYS A 179 -12.70 -1.30 -15.36
CA LYS A 179 -13.75 -2.29 -15.11
C LYS A 179 -13.22 -3.54 -14.42
N ASN A 180 -12.00 -3.94 -14.76
CA ASN A 180 -11.41 -5.18 -14.26
C ASN A 180 -10.25 -4.94 -13.28
N ILE A 181 -10.52 -4.26 -12.18
CA ILE A 181 -9.56 -3.96 -11.12
C ILE A 181 -8.94 -5.25 -10.55
N LYS A 182 -9.72 -6.34 -10.43
CA LYS A 182 -9.24 -7.61 -9.87
C LYS A 182 -8.05 -8.17 -10.64
N THR A 183 -8.06 -8.08 -11.97
CA THR A 183 -6.94 -8.54 -12.79
C THR A 183 -5.69 -7.66 -12.58
N PHE A 184 -5.84 -6.34 -12.52
CA PHE A 184 -4.73 -5.47 -12.16
C PHE A 184 -4.15 -5.83 -10.79
N ARG A 185 -5.00 -6.10 -9.80
CA ARG A 185 -4.54 -6.49 -8.47
C ARG A 185 -3.80 -7.83 -8.45
N VAL A 186 -4.15 -8.79 -9.34
CA VAL A 186 -3.35 -10.02 -9.50
C VAL A 186 -1.94 -9.69 -9.97
N ILE A 187 -1.79 -8.80 -10.95
CA ILE A 187 -0.48 -8.34 -11.43
C ILE A 187 0.31 -7.70 -10.29
N ILE A 188 -0.29 -6.77 -9.57
CA ILE A 188 0.32 -6.05 -8.44
C ILE A 188 0.77 -7.01 -7.33
N LYS A 189 -0.09 -7.95 -6.95
CA LYS A 189 0.24 -8.97 -5.93
C LYS A 189 1.47 -9.78 -6.34
N ASN A 190 1.56 -10.17 -7.61
CA ASN A 190 2.72 -10.90 -8.12
C ASN A 190 3.99 -10.04 -8.12
N ILE A 191 3.87 -8.72 -8.40
CA ILE A 191 4.98 -7.78 -8.28
C ILE A 191 5.48 -7.74 -6.83
N PHE A 192 4.60 -7.51 -5.86
CA PHE A 192 4.99 -7.50 -4.45
C PHE A 192 5.60 -8.82 -4.00
N GLN A 193 5.09 -9.95 -4.46
CA GLN A 193 5.65 -11.27 -4.16
C GLN A 193 7.09 -11.42 -4.68
N ARG A 194 7.37 -10.94 -5.90
CA ARG A 194 8.71 -10.94 -6.47
C ARG A 194 9.64 -10.00 -5.70
N LEU A 195 9.21 -8.78 -5.42
CA LEU A 195 9.98 -7.79 -4.67
C LEU A 195 10.30 -8.26 -3.24
N SER A 196 9.44 -9.07 -2.63
CA SER A 196 9.68 -9.66 -1.30
C SER A 196 10.64 -10.86 -1.30
N GLY A 197 11.26 -11.17 -2.45
CA GLY A 197 12.11 -12.36 -2.58
C GLY A 197 11.34 -13.67 -2.39
N GLY A 198 10.05 -13.71 -2.74
CA GLY A 198 9.16 -14.85 -2.55
C GLY A 198 8.60 -14.98 -1.12
N THR A 199 8.97 -14.10 -0.19
CA THR A 199 8.42 -14.12 1.16
C THR A 199 6.93 -13.75 1.13
N LYS A 200 6.09 -14.64 1.67
CA LYS A 200 4.64 -14.44 1.68
C LYS A 200 4.23 -13.15 2.41
N ILE A 201 3.31 -12.41 1.80
CA ILE A 201 2.57 -11.32 2.45
C ILE A 201 1.41 -11.98 3.19
N LYS A 202 1.48 -12.00 4.51
CA LYS A 202 0.54 -12.76 5.37
C LYS A 202 -0.89 -12.24 5.29
N SER A 203 -1.05 -10.94 5.15
CA SER A 203 -2.37 -10.31 5.06
C SER A 203 -3.16 -10.69 3.79
N TYR A 204 -2.55 -11.32 2.79
CA TYR A 204 -3.30 -11.89 1.66
C TYR A 204 -4.27 -13.00 2.08
N ASP A 205 -4.03 -13.63 3.21
CA ASP A 205 -4.93 -14.67 3.76
C ASP A 205 -6.18 -14.08 4.44
N LEU A 206 -6.26 -12.76 4.57
CA LEU A 206 -7.41 -12.07 5.17
C LEU A 206 -8.53 -11.72 4.17
N PHE A 207 -8.29 -11.96 2.84
CA PHE A 207 -9.18 -11.52 1.76
C PHE A 207 -9.48 -12.64 0.75
#